data_2d567bf72856182d3d2d5d20978aa122
#
_entry.id   2d567bf72856182d3d2d5d20978aa122
#
_cell.length_a   1.000
_cell.length_b   1.000
_cell.length_c   1.000
_cell.angle_alpha   90.00
_cell.angle_beta   90.00
_cell.angle_gamma   90.00
#
_symmetry.space_group_name_H-M   'P 1'
#
loop_
_entity.id
_entity.type
_entity.pdbx_description
1 polymer ?
#
loop_
_entity_poly.entity_id
_entity_poly.type
_entity_poly.pdbx_seq_one_letter_code
_entity_poly.pdbx_strand_id
1 'polypeptide(L)'
;MMVRCITALALLCVVLGLAQTQAPKAGRKAAAKKAEATAWPIESLSVEGNKNYTAQQILAVAGLKVGQVAGKAEFDAARDRLVATGFFDTVGYRFAPSKDSSGYAASFQVVEATPLYPVQFEGLPAKPAELSAWLQSKDPLFGPKLPATKEVLDRYRRMIQDYLDSKKQEEKVLAKLTPIGINDFAVVFRTARLLPTIALVKFTGNQVISTTTLQNKTSEVAIGFPYTEGSFRMLLDNAIRPLYDARGRVRVTFPKITTERAIDVNGLVVTVAVDEGPEFKLGEVKFAGNSTSKAAELLKLGKFKTGEAANFEDVAQGVDRIKKRLQRQGYMHVETNIERAINDKTRIVNLTIHIDEGPQYSFGKLTVEGLDLNGEAAVKKLWGLQPGKPFDTEYPDYFLNRVREEGIFENLHKTKAVPKVDDVNHVVDVTLQFG
;
A
#
# COMPACT_ATOMS: atom_id res chain seq x y z
N MET A 1 56.57 -14.77 -19.02
CA MET A 1 57.78 -13.96 -18.87
C MET A 1 57.66 -13.23 -17.52
N MET A 2 58.37 -13.84 -16.60
CA MET A 2 59.41 -13.21 -15.72
C MET A 2 58.84 -12.12 -14.80
N VAL A 3 58.92 -12.12 -13.55
CA VAL A 3 59.79 -12.75 -12.53
C VAL A 3 60.03 -11.73 -11.43
N ARG A 4 59.84 -12.15 -10.19
CA ARG A 4 60.63 -11.85 -8.98
C ARG A 4 60.57 -10.43 -8.38
N CYS A 5 60.77 -10.20 -7.13
CA CYS A 5 61.09 -10.95 -5.89
C CYS A 5 61.38 -9.93 -4.77
N ILE A 6 61.00 -10.24 -3.54
CA ILE A 6 61.86 -10.20 -2.33
C ILE A 6 62.36 -8.78 -1.89
N THR A 7 62.27 -8.33 -0.64
CA THR A 7 62.88 -8.86 0.60
C THR A 7 62.39 -8.11 1.84
N ALA A 8 62.35 -8.84 2.91
CA ALA A 8 62.24 -8.44 4.29
C ALA A 8 63.52 -7.71 4.81
N LEU A 9 63.37 -6.90 5.85
CA LEU A 9 64.45 -6.75 6.87
C LEU A 9 63.84 -6.38 8.23
N ALA A 10 64.13 -7.26 9.17
CA ALA A 10 63.96 -7.05 10.60
C ALA A 10 65.12 -6.24 11.16
N LEU A 11 64.86 -5.42 12.14
CA LEU A 11 65.94 -4.99 13.08
C LEU A 11 65.43 -4.96 14.53
N LEU A 12 66.04 -5.78 15.28
CA LEU A 12 65.94 -5.99 16.72
C LEU A 12 66.87 -4.97 17.41
N CYS A 13 66.42 -4.24 18.43
CA CYS A 13 67.27 -3.62 19.41
C CYS A 13 66.77 -3.84 20.84
N VAL A 14 67.48 -4.64 21.54
CA VAL A 14 67.43 -4.86 22.99
C VAL A 14 68.23 -3.78 23.68
N VAL A 15 67.76 -3.15 24.74
CA VAL A 15 68.52 -2.58 25.80
C VAL A 15 67.83 -2.83 27.15
N LEU A 16 68.60 -3.49 28.03
CA LEU A 16 68.30 -3.75 29.44
C LEU A 16 68.42 -2.48 30.26
N GLY A 17 67.71 -2.45 31.39
CA GLY A 17 68.17 -1.59 32.49
C GLY A 17 67.19 -1.32 33.62
N LEU A 18 67.21 -2.15 34.62
CA LEU A 18 67.17 -1.88 36.08
C LEU A 18 65.83 -1.69 36.79
N ALA A 19 65.61 -2.59 37.68
CA ALA A 19 64.55 -2.70 38.67
C ALA A 19 64.62 -1.59 39.74
N GLN A 20 63.46 -1.16 40.21
CA GLN A 20 63.25 -0.75 41.58
C GLN A 20 61.91 -1.22 42.10
N THR A 21 61.99 -1.99 43.14
CA THR A 21 60.93 -2.54 43.97
C THR A 21 60.22 -1.45 44.79
N GLN A 22 58.92 -1.41 44.78
CA GLN A 22 58.12 -1.04 45.96
C GLN A 22 56.75 -1.76 45.94
N ALA A 23 56.44 -2.37 47.05
CA ALA A 23 55.28 -3.21 47.35
C ALA A 23 54.05 -2.39 47.81
N PRO A 24 52.97 -3.01 48.23
CA PRO A 24 51.71 -2.96 47.51
C PRO A 24 50.66 -2.07 48.18
N LYS A 25 49.79 -1.40 47.39
CA LYS A 25 48.55 -0.88 47.93
C LYS A 25 47.40 -1.68 47.37
N ALA A 26 46.70 -2.34 48.28
CA ALA A 26 45.47 -3.02 48.05
C ALA A 26 44.41 -2.07 47.43
N GLY A 27 44.21 -2.18 46.13
CA GLY A 27 43.11 -1.55 45.40
C GLY A 27 41.96 -2.54 45.27
N ARG A 28 40.86 -2.28 45.97
CA ARG A 28 39.59 -2.97 45.88
C ARG A 28 39.25 -3.24 44.43
N LYS A 29 39.19 -4.50 44.02
CA LYS A 29 38.41 -4.93 42.85
C LYS A 29 36.94 -4.60 43.13
N ALA A 30 36.48 -3.52 42.57
CA ALA A 30 35.03 -3.34 42.37
C ALA A 30 34.60 -4.46 41.41
N ALA A 31 34.04 -5.50 41.93
CA ALA A 31 33.29 -6.48 41.16
C ALA A 31 32.18 -5.69 40.51
N ALA A 32 32.24 -5.55 39.18
CA ALA A 32 31.12 -5.11 38.40
C ALA A 32 29.99 -6.12 38.68
N LYS A 33 29.06 -5.73 39.53
CA LYS A 33 27.83 -6.46 39.80
C LYS A 33 27.11 -6.51 38.46
N LYS A 34 27.21 -7.64 37.77
CA LYS A 34 26.36 -7.92 36.60
C LYS A 34 24.93 -7.70 37.09
N ALA A 35 24.30 -6.63 36.63
CA ALA A 35 22.92 -6.37 36.96
C ALA A 35 22.15 -7.59 36.50
N GLU A 36 21.72 -8.39 37.45
CA GLU A 36 20.72 -9.45 37.20
C GLU A 36 19.53 -8.72 36.60
N ALA A 37 19.20 -9.05 35.36
CA ALA A 37 18.02 -8.54 34.69
C ALA A 37 16.82 -9.06 35.49
N THR A 38 16.24 -8.20 36.30
CA THR A 38 15.05 -8.52 37.10
C THR A 38 13.91 -8.83 36.15
N ALA A 39 13.52 -10.08 36.05
CA ALA A 39 12.35 -10.51 35.32
C ALA A 39 11.14 -10.41 36.28
N TRP A 40 10.11 -9.67 35.86
CA TRP A 40 8.90 -9.45 36.63
C TRP A 40 7.67 -9.90 35.84
N PRO A 41 6.53 -10.17 36.48
CA PRO A 41 5.30 -10.53 35.76
C PRO A 41 4.81 -9.35 34.90
N ILE A 42 4.30 -9.67 33.71
CA ILE A 42 3.65 -8.71 32.82
C ILE A 42 2.22 -8.51 33.32
N GLU A 43 1.85 -7.34 33.80
CA GLU A 43 0.51 -7.01 34.26
C GLU A 43 -0.40 -6.49 33.14
N SER A 44 0.18 -5.74 32.21
CA SER A 44 -0.54 -5.29 31.04
C SER A 44 0.36 -5.37 29.79
N LEU A 45 -0.26 -5.69 28.67
CA LEU A 45 0.42 -5.81 27.38
C LEU A 45 -0.45 -5.19 26.30
N SER A 46 0.10 -4.19 25.59
CA SER A 46 -0.60 -3.45 24.56
C SER A 46 0.24 -3.36 23.28
N VAL A 47 -0.40 -2.93 22.20
CA VAL A 47 0.25 -2.66 20.90
C VAL A 47 -0.17 -1.27 20.44
N GLU A 48 0.79 -0.51 19.95
CA GLU A 48 0.63 0.85 19.41
C GLU A 48 1.09 0.89 17.96
N GLY A 49 0.43 1.67 17.10
CA GLY A 49 0.81 1.86 15.70
C GLY A 49 0.24 0.81 14.74
N ASN A 50 -0.48 -0.16 15.23
CA ASN A 50 -1.16 -1.14 14.40
C ASN A 50 -2.40 -0.54 13.71
N LYS A 51 -2.62 -0.87 12.43
CA LYS A 51 -3.73 -0.38 11.58
C LYS A 51 -4.53 -1.52 10.97
N ASN A 52 -3.84 -2.47 10.35
CA ASN A 52 -4.44 -3.58 9.61
C ASN A 52 -4.50 -4.88 10.44
N TYR A 53 -3.65 -5.01 11.46
CA TYR A 53 -3.58 -6.18 12.34
C TYR A 53 -4.02 -5.81 13.75
N THR A 54 -4.86 -6.65 14.35
CA THR A 54 -5.33 -6.43 15.72
C THR A 54 -4.19 -6.65 16.73
N ALA A 55 -4.26 -5.98 17.89
CA ALA A 55 -3.31 -6.20 18.97
C ALA A 55 -3.23 -7.68 19.37
N GLN A 56 -4.37 -8.39 19.39
CA GLN A 56 -4.43 -9.82 19.70
C GLN A 56 -3.62 -10.67 18.72
N GLN A 57 -3.71 -10.40 17.40
CA GLN A 57 -2.94 -11.12 16.38
C GLN A 57 -1.43 -10.89 16.57
N ILE A 58 -1.03 -9.65 16.80
CA ILE A 58 0.38 -9.25 16.98
C ILE A 58 0.93 -9.92 18.25
N LEU A 59 0.21 -9.85 19.37
CA LEU A 59 0.63 -10.44 20.64
C LEU A 59 0.69 -11.98 20.59
N ALA A 60 -0.19 -12.61 19.82
CA ALA A 60 -0.13 -14.06 19.59
C ALA A 60 1.20 -14.47 18.94
N VAL A 61 1.70 -13.66 17.97
CA VAL A 61 3.01 -13.89 17.33
C VAL A 61 4.17 -13.50 18.25
N ALA A 62 4.04 -12.40 18.98
CA ALA A 62 5.05 -11.98 19.98
C ALA A 62 5.28 -13.08 21.03
N GLY A 63 4.25 -13.88 21.33
CA GLY A 63 4.36 -15.03 22.24
C GLY A 63 4.60 -14.64 23.70
N LEU A 64 4.20 -13.41 24.08
CA LEU A 64 4.17 -12.97 25.48
C LEU A 64 2.72 -12.89 25.96
N LYS A 65 2.50 -13.17 27.24
CA LYS A 65 1.17 -13.17 27.85
C LYS A 65 1.17 -12.40 29.17
N VAL A 66 0.05 -11.80 29.49
CA VAL A 66 -0.20 -11.23 30.82
C VAL A 66 -0.06 -12.34 31.88
N GLY A 67 0.60 -12.03 32.99
CA GLY A 67 0.95 -12.95 34.06
C GLY A 67 2.29 -13.69 33.84
N GLN A 68 2.87 -13.64 32.66
CA GLN A 68 4.17 -14.26 32.37
C GLN A 68 5.29 -13.43 33.01
N VAL A 69 6.24 -14.11 33.67
CA VAL A 69 7.50 -13.47 34.12
C VAL A 69 8.40 -13.26 32.90
N ALA A 70 8.79 -12.02 32.65
CA ALA A 70 9.62 -11.66 31.51
C ALA A 70 10.61 -10.56 31.88
N GLY A 71 11.77 -10.57 31.21
CA GLY A 71 12.78 -9.53 31.28
C GLY A 71 13.17 -9.07 29.87
N LYS A 72 14.26 -8.34 29.78
CA LYS A 72 14.75 -7.80 28.48
C LYS A 72 14.93 -8.89 27.41
N ALA A 73 15.44 -10.07 27.80
CA ALA A 73 15.68 -11.16 26.86
C ALA A 73 14.40 -11.68 26.20
N GLU A 74 13.31 -11.82 26.96
CA GLU A 74 12.02 -12.27 26.47
C GLU A 74 11.38 -11.22 25.56
N PHE A 75 11.50 -9.93 25.89
CA PHE A 75 11.04 -8.85 25.03
C PHE A 75 11.86 -8.72 23.75
N ASP A 76 13.18 -8.86 23.81
CA ASP A 76 14.03 -8.90 22.61
C ASP A 76 13.64 -10.09 21.71
N ALA A 77 13.46 -11.28 22.27
CA ALA A 77 13.03 -12.44 21.51
C ALA A 77 11.63 -12.27 20.90
N ALA A 78 10.71 -11.61 21.60
CA ALA A 78 9.39 -11.31 21.09
C ALA A 78 9.43 -10.30 19.94
N ARG A 79 10.22 -9.22 20.08
CA ARG A 79 10.49 -8.27 18.99
C ARG A 79 11.08 -8.98 17.78
N ASP A 80 12.08 -9.81 17.97
CA ASP A 80 12.77 -10.51 16.88
C ASP A 80 11.82 -11.49 16.15
N ARG A 81 10.91 -12.14 16.89
CA ARG A 81 9.84 -12.94 16.28
C ARG A 81 8.92 -12.10 15.38
N LEU A 82 8.50 -10.93 15.86
CA LEU A 82 7.65 -10.02 15.07
C LEU A 82 8.38 -9.52 13.82
N VAL A 83 9.63 -9.07 13.95
CA VAL A 83 10.46 -8.61 12.82
C VAL A 83 10.64 -9.74 11.80
N ALA A 84 10.93 -10.96 12.26
CA ALA A 84 11.14 -12.12 11.39
C ALA A 84 9.89 -12.53 10.59
N THR A 85 8.71 -12.02 10.94
CA THR A 85 7.49 -12.26 10.15
C THR A 85 7.50 -11.52 8.82
N GLY A 86 8.18 -10.37 8.72
CA GLY A 86 8.16 -9.47 7.57
C GLY A 86 6.90 -8.63 7.43
N PHE A 87 6.01 -8.64 8.43
CA PHE A 87 4.78 -7.83 8.44
C PHE A 87 4.99 -6.41 8.97
N PHE A 88 6.13 -6.15 9.55
CA PHE A 88 6.44 -4.88 10.20
C PHE A 88 7.79 -4.35 9.72
N ASP A 89 7.82 -3.09 9.30
CA ASP A 89 9.04 -2.37 8.92
C ASP A 89 9.87 -2.04 10.17
N THR A 90 9.17 -1.76 11.29
CA THR A 90 9.80 -1.45 12.57
C THR A 90 9.01 -2.07 13.72
N VAL A 91 9.72 -2.67 14.66
CA VAL A 91 9.17 -3.16 15.92
C VAL A 91 10.03 -2.66 17.07
N GLY A 92 9.45 -1.83 17.93
CA GLY A 92 10.00 -1.43 19.21
C GLY A 92 9.18 -2.00 20.36
N TYR A 93 9.72 -1.92 21.57
CA TYR A 93 8.94 -2.20 22.78
C TYR A 93 9.35 -1.27 23.90
N ARG A 94 8.44 -1.02 24.83
CA ARG A 94 8.68 -0.33 26.09
C ARG A 94 8.10 -1.16 27.21
N PHE A 95 8.75 -1.18 28.34
CA PHE A 95 8.16 -1.66 29.58
C PHE A 95 8.58 -0.75 30.73
N ALA A 96 7.66 -0.51 31.63
CA ALA A 96 7.86 0.28 32.83
C ALA A 96 7.25 -0.46 34.02
N PRO A 97 7.72 -0.23 35.25
CA PRO A 97 7.06 -0.74 36.43
C PRO A 97 5.58 -0.36 36.43
N SER A 98 4.71 -1.27 36.81
CA SER A 98 3.30 -0.99 37.03
C SER A 98 3.10 0.00 38.18
N LYS A 99 1.91 0.58 38.30
CA LYS A 99 1.62 1.61 39.32
C LYS A 99 1.85 1.17 40.75
N ASP A 100 1.66 -0.09 41.03
CA ASP A 100 1.87 -0.74 42.34
C ASP A 100 3.23 -1.43 42.46
N SER A 101 4.08 -1.36 41.43
CA SER A 101 5.42 -1.94 41.35
C SER A 101 5.45 -3.47 41.53
N SER A 102 4.33 -4.16 41.26
CA SER A 102 4.23 -5.62 41.32
C SER A 102 4.61 -6.35 40.03
N GLY A 103 4.69 -5.59 38.90
CA GLY A 103 5.05 -6.11 37.58
C GLY A 103 5.37 -5.03 36.56
N TYR A 104 5.28 -5.40 35.28
CA TYR A 104 5.49 -4.51 34.15
C TYR A 104 4.20 -4.16 33.42
N ALA A 105 4.00 -2.88 33.11
CA ALA A 105 3.17 -2.43 32.01
C ALA A 105 4.05 -2.35 30.74
N ALA A 106 3.72 -3.15 29.73
CA ALA A 106 4.52 -3.24 28.50
C ALA A 106 3.70 -2.88 27.25
N SER A 107 4.35 -2.28 26.27
CA SER A 107 3.76 -2.02 24.95
C SER A 107 4.74 -2.34 23.84
N PHE A 108 4.24 -2.94 22.76
CA PHE A 108 4.94 -3.02 21.48
C PHE A 108 4.54 -1.83 20.60
N GLN A 109 5.52 -1.22 19.97
CA GLN A 109 5.34 -0.16 18.98
C GLN A 109 5.69 -0.72 17.63
N VAL A 110 4.71 -0.77 16.73
CA VAL A 110 4.87 -1.37 15.41
C VAL A 110 4.61 -0.35 14.30
N VAL A 111 5.39 -0.47 13.22
CA VAL A 111 5.09 0.16 11.94
C VAL A 111 4.85 -0.98 10.95
N GLU A 112 3.62 -1.07 10.46
CA GLU A 112 3.23 -2.13 9.54
C GLU A 112 3.85 -1.93 8.16
N ALA A 113 4.32 -3.01 7.55
CA ALA A 113 4.84 -2.99 6.18
C ALA A 113 3.70 -2.74 5.18
N THR A 114 3.87 -1.76 4.33
CA THR A 114 2.89 -1.33 3.32
C THR A 114 3.56 -1.13 1.96
N PRO A 115 2.79 -1.19 0.85
CA PRO A 115 1.34 -1.47 0.75
C PRO A 115 0.98 -2.95 0.93
N LEU A 116 -0.31 -3.20 1.24
CA LEU A 116 -0.88 -4.54 1.31
C LEU A 116 -1.54 -4.91 -0.03
N TYR A 117 -1.26 -6.11 -0.51
CA TYR A 117 -1.73 -6.63 -1.78
C TYR A 117 -2.68 -7.80 -1.59
N PRO A 118 -3.75 -7.96 -2.40
CA PRO A 118 -4.63 -9.09 -2.35
C PRO A 118 -3.87 -10.40 -2.60
N VAL A 119 -4.30 -11.47 -1.93
CA VAL A 119 -3.71 -12.81 -2.04
C VAL A 119 -4.44 -13.62 -3.09
N GLN A 120 -3.69 -14.32 -3.95
CA GLN A 120 -4.19 -15.24 -4.95
C GLN A 120 -3.45 -16.57 -4.94
N PHE A 121 -4.20 -17.65 -5.22
CA PHE A 121 -3.66 -18.99 -5.41
C PHE A 121 -3.94 -19.44 -6.83
N GLU A 122 -2.87 -19.81 -7.57
CA GLU A 122 -2.97 -20.11 -8.99
C GLU A 122 -2.41 -21.49 -9.32
N GLY A 123 -3.22 -22.34 -9.97
CA GLY A 123 -2.80 -23.65 -10.47
C GLY A 123 -2.30 -24.61 -9.39
N LEU A 124 -2.54 -24.34 -8.11
CA LEU A 124 -2.21 -25.23 -7.01
C LEU A 124 -3.25 -26.36 -6.93
N PRO A 125 -2.85 -27.58 -6.57
CA PRO A 125 -3.76 -28.74 -6.46
C PRO A 125 -4.56 -28.72 -5.13
N ALA A 126 -5.06 -27.52 -4.76
CA ALA A 126 -5.89 -27.30 -3.58
C ALA A 126 -6.82 -26.11 -3.83
N LYS A 127 -8.01 -26.12 -3.24
CA LYS A 127 -8.97 -25.03 -3.39
C LYS A 127 -8.48 -23.79 -2.66
N PRO A 128 -8.59 -22.58 -3.27
CA PRO A 128 -8.17 -21.32 -2.63
C PRO A 128 -8.79 -21.11 -1.24
N ALA A 129 -10.09 -21.40 -1.07
CA ALA A 129 -10.76 -21.26 0.21
C ALA A 129 -10.20 -22.21 1.29
N GLU A 130 -9.86 -23.45 0.92
CA GLU A 130 -9.27 -24.43 1.82
C GLU A 130 -7.87 -24.00 2.27
N LEU A 131 -7.04 -23.53 1.32
CA LEU A 131 -5.70 -23.00 1.64
C LEU A 131 -5.78 -21.78 2.55
N SER A 132 -6.68 -20.84 2.25
CA SER A 132 -6.86 -19.63 3.08
C SER A 132 -7.27 -20.00 4.51
N ALA A 133 -8.26 -20.88 4.69
CA ALA A 133 -8.72 -21.32 6.00
C ALA A 133 -7.61 -22.03 6.77
N TRP A 134 -6.84 -22.89 6.08
CA TRP A 134 -5.72 -23.58 6.70
C TRP A 134 -4.61 -22.62 7.15
N LEU A 135 -4.22 -21.67 6.28
CA LEU A 135 -3.22 -20.66 6.62
C LEU A 135 -3.64 -19.78 7.79
N GLN A 136 -4.91 -19.33 7.82
CA GLN A 136 -5.48 -18.58 8.96
C GLN A 136 -5.44 -19.39 10.27
N SER A 137 -5.66 -20.71 10.20
CA SER A 137 -5.57 -21.58 11.38
C SER A 137 -4.14 -21.73 11.93
N LYS A 138 -3.12 -21.51 11.09
CA LYS A 138 -1.70 -21.67 11.44
C LYS A 138 -1.01 -20.36 11.76
N ASP A 139 -1.46 -19.27 11.17
CA ASP A 139 -0.84 -17.94 11.32
C ASP A 139 -1.92 -16.87 11.52
N PRO A 140 -1.99 -16.26 12.71
CA PRO A 140 -2.97 -15.21 12.99
C PRO A 140 -2.79 -13.95 12.12
N LEU A 141 -1.61 -13.73 11.54
CA LEU A 141 -1.36 -12.58 10.65
C LEU A 141 -1.79 -12.83 9.20
N PHE A 142 -2.15 -14.07 8.83
CA PHE A 142 -2.65 -14.33 7.49
C PHE A 142 -4.03 -13.70 7.27
N GLY A 143 -4.17 -12.95 6.19
CA GLY A 143 -5.42 -12.29 5.81
C GLY A 143 -5.62 -12.22 4.29
N PRO A 144 -6.71 -11.59 3.85
CA PRO A 144 -7.03 -11.45 2.42
C PRO A 144 -6.04 -10.55 1.68
N LYS A 145 -5.26 -9.76 2.41
CA LYS A 145 -4.18 -8.91 1.87
C LYS A 145 -2.91 -9.13 2.69
N LEU A 146 -1.76 -9.12 2.01
CA LEU A 146 -0.45 -9.30 2.61
C LEU A 146 0.54 -8.24 2.09
N PRO A 147 1.53 -7.83 2.90
CA PRO A 147 2.67 -7.09 2.38
C PRO A 147 3.53 -8.02 1.50
N ALA A 148 4.14 -7.48 0.45
CA ALA A 148 4.97 -8.26 -0.49
C ALA A 148 6.45 -8.29 -0.08
N THR A 149 6.75 -8.35 1.21
CA THR A 149 8.11 -8.52 1.70
C THR A 149 8.63 -9.92 1.39
N LYS A 150 9.95 -10.06 1.26
CA LYS A 150 10.57 -11.36 0.98
C LYS A 150 10.24 -12.37 2.08
N GLU A 151 10.27 -11.95 3.31
CA GLU A 151 10.01 -12.76 4.50
C GLU A 151 8.57 -13.31 4.49
N VAL A 152 7.58 -12.47 4.17
CA VAL A 152 6.17 -12.88 4.06
C VAL A 152 5.98 -13.84 2.89
N LEU A 153 6.53 -13.54 1.72
CA LEU A 153 6.43 -14.40 0.55
C LEU A 153 7.06 -15.78 0.80
N ASP A 154 8.27 -15.83 1.37
CA ASP A 154 8.98 -17.05 1.68
C ASP A 154 8.31 -17.85 2.81
N ARG A 155 7.72 -17.16 3.81
CA ARG A 155 6.98 -17.78 4.91
C ARG A 155 5.77 -18.55 4.37
N TYR A 156 4.88 -17.89 3.65
CA TYR A 156 3.66 -18.53 3.16
C TYR A 156 3.93 -19.50 2.01
N ARG A 157 4.94 -19.26 1.19
CA ARG A 157 5.40 -20.24 0.20
C ARG A 157 5.79 -21.56 0.88
N ARG A 158 6.56 -21.51 1.97
CA ARG A 158 6.93 -22.73 2.73
C ARG A 158 5.71 -23.38 3.37
N MET A 159 4.85 -22.62 4.03
CA MET A 159 3.65 -23.17 4.67
C MET A 159 2.74 -23.85 3.64
N ILE A 160 2.53 -23.26 2.44
CA ILE A 160 1.74 -23.88 1.37
C ILE A 160 2.44 -25.13 0.84
N GLN A 161 3.77 -25.11 0.70
CA GLN A 161 4.54 -26.29 0.28
C GLN A 161 4.35 -27.43 1.29
N ASP A 162 4.50 -27.16 2.59
CA ASP A 162 4.30 -28.14 3.66
C ASP A 162 2.87 -28.71 3.65
N TYR A 163 1.87 -27.86 3.36
CA TYR A 163 0.49 -28.31 3.19
C TYR A 163 0.36 -29.28 2.01
N LEU A 164 0.92 -28.94 0.83
CA LEU A 164 0.87 -29.79 -0.35
C LEU A 164 1.63 -31.11 -0.14
N ASP A 165 2.80 -31.05 0.49
CA ASP A 165 3.60 -32.24 0.82
C ASP A 165 2.83 -33.17 1.76
N SER A 166 2.10 -32.62 2.74
CA SER A 166 1.22 -33.38 3.64
C SER A 166 0.10 -34.12 2.91
N LYS A 167 -0.32 -33.58 1.77
CA LYS A 167 -1.33 -34.18 0.86
C LYS A 167 -0.70 -35.05 -0.23
N LYS A 168 0.61 -35.29 -0.18
CA LYS A 168 1.38 -36.06 -1.21
C LYS A 168 1.28 -35.47 -2.61
N GLN A 169 1.24 -34.13 -2.69
CA GLN A 169 1.27 -33.39 -3.96
C GLN A 169 2.71 -32.96 -4.24
N GLU A 170 3.25 -33.34 -5.41
CA GLU A 170 4.66 -33.09 -5.77
C GLU A 170 4.90 -31.68 -6.38
N GLU A 171 3.87 -30.85 -6.48
CA GLU A 171 3.96 -29.52 -7.08
C GLU A 171 4.79 -28.57 -6.21
N LYS A 172 5.74 -27.89 -6.83
CA LYS A 172 6.54 -26.84 -6.16
C LYS A 172 5.80 -25.50 -6.18
N VAL A 173 5.78 -24.82 -5.03
CA VAL A 173 5.13 -23.54 -4.85
C VAL A 173 6.11 -22.39 -5.11
N LEU A 174 5.67 -21.42 -5.91
CA LEU A 174 6.32 -20.12 -6.09
C LEU A 174 5.45 -19.03 -5.47
N ALA A 175 6.08 -18.00 -4.94
CA ALA A 175 5.42 -16.80 -4.42
C ALA A 175 6.01 -15.58 -5.12
N LYS A 176 5.16 -14.70 -5.67
CA LYS A 176 5.59 -13.47 -6.33
C LYS A 176 4.55 -12.38 -6.18
N LEU A 177 5.01 -11.12 -6.19
CA LEU A 177 4.15 -9.98 -6.49
C LEU A 177 3.96 -9.93 -8.00
N THR A 178 2.73 -10.01 -8.47
CA THR A 178 2.38 -10.10 -9.90
C THR A 178 1.41 -8.98 -10.27
N PRO A 179 1.62 -8.26 -11.37
CA PRO A 179 0.64 -7.31 -11.87
C PRO A 179 -0.64 -8.05 -12.32
N ILE A 180 -1.80 -7.51 -11.93
CA ILE A 180 -3.13 -8.01 -12.26
C ILE A 180 -3.97 -6.97 -13.00
N GLY A 181 -3.41 -5.80 -13.27
CA GLY A 181 -3.97 -4.66 -13.96
C GLY A 181 -2.91 -3.62 -14.27
N ILE A 182 -3.32 -2.46 -14.79
CA ILE A 182 -2.38 -1.39 -15.22
C ILE A 182 -1.55 -0.86 -14.04
N ASN A 183 -2.15 -0.73 -12.84
CA ASN A 183 -1.47 -0.31 -11.62
C ASN A 183 -1.79 -1.23 -10.42
N ASP A 184 -2.40 -2.38 -10.69
CA ASP A 184 -2.84 -3.30 -9.65
C ASP A 184 -1.90 -4.49 -9.57
N PHE A 185 -1.58 -4.88 -8.33
CA PHE A 185 -0.71 -6.00 -8.02
C PHE A 185 -1.37 -6.95 -7.03
N ALA A 186 -0.99 -8.23 -7.10
CA ALA A 186 -1.37 -9.24 -6.12
C ALA A 186 -0.17 -10.06 -5.66
N VAL A 187 -0.21 -10.53 -4.42
CA VAL A 187 0.67 -11.59 -3.94
C VAL A 187 0.12 -12.92 -4.45
N VAL A 188 0.82 -13.53 -5.39
CA VAL A 188 0.40 -14.77 -6.07
C VAL A 188 1.24 -15.94 -5.62
N PHE A 189 0.58 -16.96 -5.06
CA PHE A 189 1.15 -18.28 -4.78
C PHE A 189 0.71 -19.25 -5.86
N ARG A 190 1.65 -19.75 -6.63
CA ARG A 190 1.35 -20.60 -7.80
C ARG A 190 2.24 -21.82 -7.90
N THR A 191 1.83 -22.80 -8.72
CA THR A 191 2.71 -23.89 -9.10
C THR A 191 3.93 -23.40 -9.89
N ALA A 192 5.06 -24.07 -9.75
CA ALA A 192 6.25 -23.84 -10.58
C ALA A 192 6.06 -24.30 -12.03
N ARG A 193 5.01 -25.08 -12.33
CA ARG A 193 4.67 -25.50 -13.70
C ARG A 193 4.40 -24.28 -14.58
N LEU A 194 4.89 -24.30 -15.81
CA LEU A 194 4.57 -23.26 -16.79
C LEU A 194 3.07 -23.30 -17.10
N LEU A 195 2.40 -22.20 -16.80
CA LEU A 195 0.99 -22.02 -17.16
C LEU A 195 0.89 -21.61 -18.63
N PRO A 196 -0.11 -22.10 -19.36
CA PRO A 196 -0.34 -21.64 -20.73
C PRO A 196 -0.71 -20.15 -20.74
N THR A 197 -0.23 -19.43 -21.74
CA THR A 197 -0.54 -18.00 -21.91
C THR A 197 -1.86 -17.81 -22.67
N ILE A 198 -2.49 -16.65 -22.48
CA ILE A 198 -3.69 -16.26 -23.24
C ILE A 198 -3.26 -15.78 -24.62
N ALA A 199 -3.78 -16.42 -25.67
CA ALA A 199 -3.56 -16.02 -27.06
C ALA A 199 -4.69 -15.15 -27.60
N LEU A 200 -5.93 -15.41 -27.17
CA LEU A 200 -7.12 -14.67 -27.63
C LEU A 200 -8.21 -14.70 -26.56
N VAL A 201 -8.97 -13.61 -26.45
CA VAL A 201 -10.19 -13.54 -25.64
C VAL A 201 -11.40 -13.36 -26.58
N LYS A 202 -12.40 -14.21 -26.41
CA LYS A 202 -13.68 -14.14 -27.10
C LYS A 202 -14.79 -13.80 -26.11
N PHE A 203 -15.76 -12.99 -26.51
CA PHE A 203 -16.92 -12.66 -25.71
C PHE A 203 -18.19 -13.14 -26.40
N THR A 204 -19.16 -13.60 -25.61
CA THR A 204 -20.49 -14.03 -26.08
C THR A 204 -21.56 -13.46 -25.14
N GLY A 205 -22.75 -13.18 -25.67
CA GLY A 205 -23.84 -12.60 -24.89
C GLY A 205 -23.78 -11.07 -24.70
N ASN A 206 -22.70 -10.44 -25.12
CA ASN A 206 -22.53 -8.99 -25.09
C ASN A 206 -23.31 -8.33 -26.25
N GLN A 207 -24.20 -7.39 -25.93
CA GLN A 207 -25.00 -6.62 -26.87
C GLN A 207 -24.80 -5.10 -26.68
N VAL A 208 -24.66 -4.65 -25.45
CA VAL A 208 -24.48 -3.24 -25.07
C VAL A 208 -23.09 -2.72 -25.42
N ILE A 209 -22.09 -3.58 -25.30
CA ILE A 209 -20.70 -3.24 -25.66
C ILE A 209 -20.25 -4.17 -26.80
N SER A 210 -19.67 -3.57 -27.84
CA SER A 210 -19.21 -4.35 -28.99
C SER A 210 -18.09 -5.32 -28.60
N THR A 211 -18.07 -6.48 -29.23
CA THR A 211 -17.01 -7.49 -29.05
C THR A 211 -15.62 -6.88 -29.29
N THR A 212 -15.50 -6.03 -30.31
CA THR A 212 -14.22 -5.34 -30.63
C THR A 212 -13.75 -4.47 -29.46
N THR A 213 -14.64 -3.71 -28.83
CA THR A 213 -14.29 -2.87 -27.66
C THR A 213 -13.81 -3.73 -26.50
N LEU A 214 -14.51 -4.82 -26.19
CA LEU A 214 -14.13 -5.76 -25.12
C LEU A 214 -12.78 -6.43 -25.42
N GLN A 215 -12.57 -6.85 -26.67
CA GLN A 215 -11.31 -7.47 -27.11
C GLN A 215 -10.14 -6.50 -27.05
N ASN A 216 -10.30 -5.28 -27.53
CA ASN A 216 -9.25 -4.27 -27.46
C ASN A 216 -8.85 -4.03 -26.00
N LYS A 217 -9.83 -3.90 -25.10
CA LYS A 217 -9.54 -3.68 -23.68
C LYS A 217 -8.86 -4.86 -23.02
N THR A 218 -9.23 -6.10 -23.37
CA THR A 218 -8.53 -7.30 -22.87
C THR A 218 -7.19 -7.55 -23.51
N SER A 219 -6.97 -7.14 -24.78
CA SER A 219 -5.68 -7.31 -25.44
C SER A 219 -4.55 -6.55 -24.74
N GLU A 220 -4.85 -5.38 -24.18
CA GLU A 220 -3.88 -4.56 -23.46
C GLU A 220 -3.38 -5.22 -22.16
N VAL A 221 -4.22 -6.08 -21.53
CA VAL A 221 -3.99 -6.56 -20.16
C VAL A 221 -3.98 -8.08 -20.00
N ALA A 222 -4.36 -8.85 -21.03
CA ALA A 222 -4.50 -10.31 -20.95
C ALA A 222 -3.60 -11.08 -21.90
N ILE A 223 -3.42 -10.58 -23.14
CA ILE A 223 -2.69 -11.35 -24.18
C ILE A 223 -1.22 -11.53 -23.81
N GLY A 224 -0.73 -12.78 -23.90
CA GLY A 224 0.63 -13.15 -23.54
C GLY A 224 0.84 -13.44 -22.04
N PHE A 225 -0.14 -13.13 -21.18
CA PHE A 225 -0.04 -13.44 -19.75
C PHE A 225 -0.45 -14.90 -19.44
N PRO A 226 0.14 -15.51 -18.41
CA PRO A 226 -0.28 -16.83 -17.94
C PRO A 226 -1.75 -16.84 -17.54
N TYR A 227 -2.48 -17.86 -18.00
CA TYR A 227 -3.89 -18.01 -17.66
C TYR A 227 -4.08 -18.78 -16.35
N THR A 228 -4.83 -18.20 -15.44
CA THR A 228 -5.58 -18.91 -14.40
C THR A 228 -6.99 -18.32 -14.32
N GLU A 229 -7.96 -19.12 -13.95
CA GLU A 229 -9.34 -18.63 -13.87
C GLU A 229 -9.47 -17.49 -12.86
N GLY A 230 -8.78 -17.58 -11.70
CA GLY A 230 -8.82 -16.55 -10.65
C GLY A 230 -8.29 -15.21 -11.12
N SER A 231 -7.08 -15.15 -11.68
CA SER A 231 -6.49 -13.92 -12.22
C SER A 231 -7.31 -13.35 -13.37
N PHE A 232 -7.85 -14.23 -14.22
CA PHE A 232 -8.64 -13.79 -15.35
C PHE A 232 -10.01 -13.20 -14.91
N ARG A 233 -10.66 -13.76 -13.87
CA ARG A 233 -11.86 -13.18 -13.28
C ARG A 233 -11.60 -11.80 -12.70
N MET A 234 -10.50 -11.62 -11.96
CA MET A 234 -10.12 -10.29 -11.46
C MET A 234 -9.86 -9.30 -12.58
N LEU A 235 -9.23 -9.74 -13.68
CA LEU A 235 -9.05 -8.91 -14.87
C LEU A 235 -10.41 -8.46 -15.43
N LEU A 236 -11.39 -9.36 -15.54
CA LEU A 236 -12.73 -9.00 -16.00
C LEU A 236 -13.39 -7.98 -15.06
N ASP A 237 -13.26 -8.16 -13.75
CA ASP A 237 -13.82 -7.23 -12.76
C ASP A 237 -13.13 -5.86 -12.79
N ASN A 238 -11.83 -5.80 -13.01
CA ASN A 238 -11.07 -4.53 -13.00
C ASN A 238 -11.09 -3.81 -14.35
N ALA A 239 -11.08 -4.53 -15.47
CA ALA A 239 -10.96 -3.92 -16.79
C ALA A 239 -12.27 -3.90 -17.61
N ILE A 240 -13.13 -4.90 -17.42
CA ILE A 240 -14.36 -5.06 -18.26
C ILE A 240 -15.60 -4.59 -17.51
N ARG A 241 -15.78 -4.95 -16.23
CA ARG A 241 -16.93 -4.50 -15.43
C ARG A 241 -17.12 -2.98 -15.44
N PRO A 242 -16.06 -2.13 -15.30
CA PRO A 242 -16.23 -0.67 -15.35
C PRO A 242 -16.86 -0.16 -16.66
N LEU A 243 -16.63 -0.84 -17.79
CA LEU A 243 -17.23 -0.47 -19.06
C LEU A 243 -18.77 -0.65 -19.04
N TYR A 244 -19.25 -1.67 -18.33
CA TYR A 244 -20.67 -1.93 -18.10
C TYR A 244 -21.25 -1.00 -17.04
N ASP A 245 -20.52 -0.74 -15.96
CA ASP A 245 -20.89 0.23 -14.92
C ASP A 245 -21.07 1.63 -15.52
N ALA A 246 -20.25 2.02 -16.51
CA ALA A 246 -20.41 3.28 -17.24
C ALA A 246 -21.70 3.35 -18.10
N ARG A 247 -22.42 2.23 -18.25
CA ARG A 247 -23.67 2.11 -19.00
C ARG A 247 -24.86 1.70 -18.14
N GLY A 248 -24.73 1.84 -16.81
CA GLY A 248 -25.76 1.47 -15.86
C GLY A 248 -25.99 -0.03 -15.71
N ARG A 249 -25.07 -0.88 -16.21
CA ARG A 249 -25.19 -2.34 -16.13
C ARG A 249 -24.48 -2.88 -14.88
N VAL A 250 -24.91 -2.39 -13.72
CA VAL A 250 -24.27 -2.68 -12.42
C VAL A 250 -24.38 -4.14 -11.94
N ARG A 251 -25.21 -4.94 -12.63
CA ARG A 251 -25.39 -6.38 -12.37
C ARG A 251 -24.74 -7.26 -13.41
N VAL A 252 -23.83 -6.72 -14.22
CA VAL A 252 -23.07 -7.54 -15.17
C VAL A 252 -22.37 -8.68 -14.45
N THR A 253 -22.48 -9.88 -15.02
CA THR A 253 -21.77 -11.07 -14.52
C THR A 253 -21.08 -11.83 -15.66
N PHE A 254 -20.10 -12.63 -15.29
CA PHE A 254 -19.35 -13.49 -16.19
C PHE A 254 -19.56 -14.95 -15.77
N PRO A 255 -20.76 -15.52 -16.04
CA PRO A 255 -21.18 -16.80 -15.45
C PRO A 255 -20.35 -17.98 -15.90
N LYS A 256 -19.79 -17.94 -17.12
CA LYS A 256 -19.03 -19.04 -17.68
C LYS A 256 -17.77 -18.54 -18.39
N ILE A 257 -16.63 -19.12 -18.05
CA ILE A 257 -15.37 -18.93 -18.74
C ILE A 257 -14.90 -20.30 -19.20
N THR A 258 -14.60 -20.45 -20.49
CA THR A 258 -14.07 -21.70 -21.07
C THR A 258 -12.76 -21.42 -21.76
N THR A 259 -11.87 -22.43 -21.79
CA THR A 259 -10.57 -22.33 -22.43
C THR A 259 -10.40 -23.49 -23.42
N GLU A 260 -9.82 -23.19 -24.58
CA GLU A 260 -9.39 -24.16 -25.56
C GLU A 260 -7.98 -23.81 -26.08
N ARG A 261 -7.24 -24.76 -26.55
CA ARG A 261 -5.94 -24.51 -27.20
C ARG A 261 -6.13 -23.73 -28.49
N ALA A 262 -5.37 -22.69 -28.69
CA ALA A 262 -5.31 -22.01 -29.97
C ALA A 262 -4.67 -22.91 -31.03
N ILE A 263 -5.20 -22.88 -32.25
CA ILE A 263 -4.74 -23.75 -33.34
C ILE A 263 -3.46 -23.19 -33.94
N ASP A 264 -3.39 -21.89 -34.19
CA ASP A 264 -2.34 -21.22 -34.96
C ASP A 264 -1.22 -20.62 -34.13
N VAL A 265 -1.40 -20.49 -32.80
CA VAL A 265 -0.43 -19.91 -31.89
C VAL A 265 -0.36 -20.69 -30.59
N ASN A 266 0.82 -20.66 -29.96
CA ASN A 266 0.98 -21.31 -28.67
C ASN A 266 0.25 -20.50 -27.59
N GLY A 267 -0.84 -21.04 -27.04
CA GLY A 267 -1.62 -20.39 -26.00
C GLY A 267 -3.06 -20.89 -25.91
N LEU A 268 -3.86 -20.19 -25.14
CA LEU A 268 -5.27 -20.47 -24.93
C LEU A 268 -6.16 -19.41 -25.60
N VAL A 269 -7.24 -19.87 -26.20
CA VAL A 269 -8.42 -19.05 -26.51
C VAL A 269 -9.32 -19.11 -25.29
N VAL A 270 -9.58 -17.98 -24.68
CA VAL A 270 -10.47 -17.85 -23.50
C VAL A 270 -11.81 -17.29 -23.98
N THR A 271 -12.90 -18.03 -23.81
CA THR A 271 -14.25 -17.58 -24.18
C THR A 271 -15.02 -17.21 -22.90
N VAL A 272 -15.51 -15.99 -22.86
CA VAL A 272 -16.28 -15.40 -21.72
C VAL A 272 -17.73 -15.25 -22.12
N ALA A 273 -18.63 -15.90 -21.40
CA ALA A 273 -20.04 -15.61 -21.47
C ALA A 273 -20.34 -14.38 -20.59
N VAL A 274 -21.02 -13.39 -21.17
CA VAL A 274 -21.43 -12.15 -20.48
C VAL A 274 -22.94 -12.19 -20.29
N ASP A 275 -23.38 -12.00 -19.06
CA ASP A 275 -24.75 -11.62 -18.73
C ASP A 275 -24.71 -10.14 -18.32
N GLU A 276 -25.16 -9.27 -19.21
CA GLU A 276 -25.08 -7.82 -19.04
C GLU A 276 -26.05 -7.28 -17.98
N GLY A 277 -27.04 -8.09 -17.58
CA GLY A 277 -28.07 -7.69 -16.66
C GLY A 277 -28.95 -6.53 -17.19
N PRO A 278 -29.93 -6.06 -16.41
CA PRO A 278 -30.74 -4.90 -16.77
C PRO A 278 -29.98 -3.59 -16.61
N GLU A 279 -30.49 -2.55 -17.30
CA GLU A 279 -30.03 -1.18 -17.07
C GLU A 279 -30.64 -0.61 -15.78
N PHE A 280 -29.83 0.05 -15.00
CA PHE A 280 -30.21 0.75 -13.78
C PHE A 280 -30.08 2.27 -13.96
N LYS A 281 -30.98 3.01 -13.32
CA LYS A 281 -30.96 4.46 -13.27
C LYS A 281 -30.29 4.95 -12.00
N LEU A 282 -29.63 6.09 -12.09
CA LEU A 282 -29.07 6.76 -10.91
C LEU A 282 -30.24 7.40 -10.13
N GLY A 283 -30.39 6.99 -8.90
CA GLY A 283 -31.37 7.53 -7.96
C GLY A 283 -30.84 8.70 -7.14
N GLU A 284 -31.17 8.70 -5.86
CA GLU A 284 -30.73 9.73 -4.91
C GLU A 284 -29.23 9.64 -4.67
N VAL A 285 -28.57 10.81 -4.57
CA VAL A 285 -27.16 10.93 -4.18
C VAL A 285 -27.08 11.70 -2.86
N LYS A 286 -26.57 11.03 -1.84
CA LYS A 286 -26.35 11.59 -0.50
C LYS A 286 -24.86 11.75 -0.22
N PHE A 287 -24.56 12.67 0.71
CA PHE A 287 -23.22 12.88 1.24
C PHE A 287 -23.19 12.62 2.73
N ALA A 288 -22.08 12.05 3.21
CA ALA A 288 -21.84 11.78 4.62
C ALA A 288 -20.37 12.07 4.97
N GLY A 289 -20.09 12.41 6.23
CA GLY A 289 -18.73 12.60 6.73
C GLY A 289 -18.12 13.98 6.46
N ASN A 290 -18.67 14.78 5.53
CA ASN A 290 -18.20 16.13 5.27
C ASN A 290 -18.81 17.15 6.24
N SER A 291 -18.02 18.13 6.66
CA SER A 291 -18.45 19.20 7.57
C SER A 291 -18.43 20.60 6.94
N THR A 292 -17.62 20.77 5.89
CA THR A 292 -17.29 22.07 5.32
C THR A 292 -18.28 22.55 4.25
N SER A 293 -18.78 21.62 3.41
CA SER A 293 -19.63 21.96 2.26
C SER A 293 -21.07 21.47 2.43
N LYS A 294 -22.04 22.27 2.00
CA LYS A 294 -23.45 21.87 2.02
C LYS A 294 -23.75 20.84 0.92
N ALA A 295 -24.61 19.88 1.20
CA ALA A 295 -24.98 18.82 0.24
C ALA A 295 -25.46 19.37 -1.12
N ALA A 296 -26.22 20.49 -1.12
CA ALA A 296 -26.70 21.13 -2.34
C ALA A 296 -25.54 21.67 -3.21
N GLU A 297 -24.47 22.17 -2.60
CA GLU A 297 -23.28 22.63 -3.33
C GLU A 297 -22.51 21.46 -3.93
N LEU A 298 -22.36 20.36 -3.18
CA LEU A 298 -21.72 19.14 -3.64
C LEU A 298 -22.49 18.49 -4.79
N LEU A 299 -23.82 18.45 -4.72
CA LEU A 299 -24.67 17.98 -5.81
C LEU A 299 -24.47 18.80 -7.10
N LYS A 300 -24.48 20.14 -6.97
CA LYS A 300 -24.25 21.04 -8.11
C LYS A 300 -22.86 20.84 -8.72
N LEU A 301 -21.84 20.72 -7.87
CA LEU A 301 -20.44 20.52 -8.30
C LEU A 301 -20.25 19.14 -8.94
N GLY A 302 -20.83 18.10 -8.35
CA GLY A 302 -20.74 16.72 -8.84
C GLY A 302 -21.45 16.51 -10.18
N LYS A 303 -22.46 17.34 -10.52
CA LYS A 303 -23.26 17.22 -11.77
C LYS A 303 -23.81 15.80 -11.99
N PHE A 304 -24.29 15.16 -10.92
CA PHE A 304 -24.85 13.82 -10.99
C PHE A 304 -26.19 13.83 -11.76
N LYS A 305 -26.33 12.91 -12.72
CA LYS A 305 -27.48 12.83 -13.62
C LYS A 305 -28.52 11.87 -13.04
N THR A 306 -29.21 12.28 -11.98
CA THR A 306 -30.28 11.47 -11.37
C THR A 306 -31.46 11.26 -12.34
N GLY A 307 -32.01 10.04 -12.37
CA GLY A 307 -33.07 9.63 -13.29
C GLY A 307 -32.60 9.11 -14.65
N GLU A 308 -31.35 9.38 -15.04
CA GLU A 308 -30.72 8.82 -16.24
C GLU A 308 -30.02 7.49 -15.91
N ALA A 309 -29.45 6.81 -16.93
CA ALA A 309 -28.66 5.60 -16.74
C ALA A 309 -27.54 5.85 -15.72
N ALA A 310 -27.38 4.92 -14.78
CA ALA A 310 -26.37 5.04 -13.71
C ALA A 310 -24.94 4.89 -14.27
N ASN A 311 -24.45 5.95 -14.91
CA ASN A 311 -23.10 6.00 -15.46
C ASN A 311 -22.08 6.25 -14.35
N PHE A 312 -21.35 5.20 -13.95
CA PHE A 312 -20.36 5.29 -12.87
C PHE A 312 -19.06 5.99 -13.28
N GLU A 313 -18.79 6.16 -14.56
CA GLU A 313 -17.72 7.04 -15.02
C GLU A 313 -18.07 8.52 -14.76
N ASP A 314 -19.28 8.95 -15.09
CA ASP A 314 -19.79 10.29 -14.77
C ASP A 314 -19.80 10.53 -13.23
N VAL A 315 -20.19 9.50 -12.47
CA VAL A 315 -20.17 9.56 -10.99
C VAL A 315 -18.74 9.75 -10.47
N ALA A 316 -17.78 8.98 -10.97
CA ALA A 316 -16.39 9.10 -10.57
C ALA A 316 -15.81 10.48 -10.90
N GLN A 317 -16.11 11.02 -12.09
CA GLN A 317 -15.74 12.38 -12.49
C GLN A 317 -16.41 13.44 -11.59
N GLY A 318 -17.65 13.20 -11.16
CA GLY A 318 -18.35 14.06 -10.22
C GLY A 318 -17.68 14.12 -8.86
N VAL A 319 -17.28 12.97 -8.35
CA VAL A 319 -16.54 12.85 -7.08
C VAL A 319 -15.15 13.48 -7.19
N ASP A 320 -14.46 13.31 -8.31
CA ASP A 320 -13.15 13.95 -8.56
C ASP A 320 -13.26 15.49 -8.55
N ARG A 321 -14.30 16.06 -9.17
CA ARG A 321 -14.57 17.51 -9.09
C ARG A 321 -14.75 18.00 -7.66
N ILE A 322 -15.46 17.22 -6.83
CA ILE A 322 -15.65 17.53 -5.41
C ILE A 322 -14.33 17.47 -4.67
N LYS A 323 -13.56 16.38 -4.87
CA LYS A 323 -12.24 16.20 -4.28
C LYS A 323 -11.30 17.36 -4.60
N LYS A 324 -11.18 17.73 -5.87
CA LYS A 324 -10.36 18.86 -6.32
C LYS A 324 -10.80 20.18 -5.69
N ARG A 325 -12.11 20.40 -5.55
CA ARG A 325 -12.61 21.60 -4.88
C ARG A 325 -12.17 21.68 -3.42
N LEU A 326 -12.24 20.56 -2.69
CA LEU A 326 -11.78 20.49 -1.31
C LEU A 326 -10.27 20.66 -1.19
N GLN A 327 -9.52 20.06 -2.11
CA GLN A 327 -8.06 20.20 -2.18
C GLN A 327 -7.63 21.67 -2.42
N ARG A 328 -8.37 22.41 -3.25
CA ARG A 328 -8.16 23.86 -3.41
C ARG A 328 -8.50 24.69 -2.17
N GLN A 329 -9.26 24.09 -1.25
CA GLN A 329 -9.59 24.69 0.05
C GLN A 329 -8.63 24.26 1.16
N GLY A 330 -7.54 23.57 0.84
CA GLY A 330 -6.51 23.14 1.77
C GLY A 330 -6.70 21.73 2.36
N TYR A 331 -7.74 20.98 1.98
CA TYR A 331 -7.94 19.61 2.44
C TYR A 331 -7.13 18.65 1.56
N MET A 332 -5.82 18.60 1.78
CA MET A 332 -4.89 17.87 0.90
C MET A 332 -5.14 16.36 0.85
N HIS A 333 -5.53 15.78 1.97
CA HIS A 333 -5.68 14.33 2.14
C HIS A 333 -7.13 13.86 2.10
N VAL A 334 -8.00 14.64 1.41
CA VAL A 334 -9.41 14.26 1.29
C VAL A 334 -9.56 12.87 0.66
N GLU A 335 -10.25 11.98 1.37
CA GLU A 335 -10.60 10.64 0.91
C GLU A 335 -12.11 10.56 0.63
N THR A 336 -12.46 9.73 -0.35
CA THR A 336 -13.86 9.55 -0.73
C THR A 336 -14.16 8.06 -0.95
N ASN A 337 -15.32 7.62 -0.47
CA ASN A 337 -15.82 6.28 -0.70
C ASN A 337 -17.28 6.34 -1.16
N ILE A 338 -17.64 5.52 -2.15
CA ILE A 338 -18.98 5.48 -2.73
C ILE A 338 -19.67 4.19 -2.32
N GLU A 339 -20.71 4.31 -1.50
CA GLU A 339 -21.60 3.22 -1.17
C GLU A 339 -22.76 3.18 -2.16
N ARG A 340 -23.07 1.99 -2.72
CA ARG A 340 -24.11 1.76 -3.72
C ARG A 340 -25.25 0.97 -3.10
N ALA A 341 -26.45 1.57 -3.00
CA ALA A 341 -27.67 0.89 -2.60
C ALA A 341 -28.48 0.52 -3.86
N ILE A 342 -28.34 -0.72 -4.31
CA ILE A 342 -28.94 -1.22 -5.56
C ILE A 342 -30.31 -1.84 -5.26
N ASN A 343 -31.37 -1.30 -5.88
CA ASN A 343 -32.73 -1.85 -5.81
C ASN A 343 -33.06 -2.55 -7.13
N ASP A 344 -33.04 -3.88 -7.13
CA ASP A 344 -33.27 -4.69 -8.31
C ASP A 344 -34.72 -4.61 -8.81
N LYS A 345 -35.71 -4.37 -7.91
CA LYS A 345 -37.14 -4.26 -8.30
C LYS A 345 -37.44 -2.96 -9.06
N THR A 346 -36.88 -1.85 -8.59
CA THR A 346 -37.11 -0.54 -9.22
C THR A 346 -36.05 -0.20 -10.26
N ARG A 347 -34.97 -0.98 -10.32
CA ARG A 347 -33.76 -0.74 -11.16
C ARG A 347 -33.16 0.64 -10.89
N ILE A 348 -33.07 1.01 -9.62
CA ILE A 348 -32.51 2.28 -9.18
C ILE A 348 -31.25 1.98 -8.32
N VAL A 349 -30.22 2.77 -8.53
CA VAL A 349 -29.02 2.78 -7.67
C VAL A 349 -28.96 4.12 -6.94
N ASN A 350 -29.15 4.09 -5.63
CA ASN A 350 -28.88 5.24 -4.78
C ASN A 350 -27.44 5.23 -4.32
N LEU A 351 -26.85 6.40 -4.15
CA LEU A 351 -25.46 6.56 -3.72
C LEU A 351 -25.38 7.28 -2.38
N THR A 352 -24.48 6.81 -1.53
CA THR A 352 -23.98 7.59 -0.39
C THR A 352 -22.49 7.81 -0.61
N ILE A 353 -22.08 9.06 -0.80
CA ILE A 353 -20.69 9.45 -0.99
C ILE A 353 -20.17 9.89 0.37
N HIS A 354 -19.31 9.05 0.96
CA HIS A 354 -18.60 9.37 2.20
C HIS A 354 -17.37 10.21 1.85
N ILE A 355 -17.23 11.34 2.51
CA ILE A 355 -16.11 12.28 2.33
C ILE A 355 -15.41 12.43 3.68
N ASP A 356 -14.17 12.01 3.76
CA ASP A 356 -13.27 12.35 4.85
C ASP A 356 -12.39 13.51 4.38
N GLU A 357 -12.64 14.70 4.89
CA GLU A 357 -11.93 15.92 4.50
C GLU A 357 -10.50 15.93 5.05
N GLY A 358 -10.27 15.26 6.17
CA GLY A 358 -9.01 15.35 6.90
C GLY A 358 -8.73 16.76 7.45
N PRO A 359 -7.51 17.04 7.93
CA PRO A 359 -7.13 18.37 8.40
C PRO A 359 -6.97 19.35 7.23
N GLN A 360 -7.28 20.62 7.49
CA GLN A 360 -7.05 21.71 6.55
C GLN A 360 -5.61 22.23 6.68
N TYR A 361 -4.90 22.31 5.58
CA TYR A 361 -3.54 22.84 5.50
C TYR A 361 -3.55 24.28 5.03
N SER A 362 -2.69 25.09 5.63
CA SER A 362 -2.46 26.48 5.25
C SER A 362 -1.14 26.62 4.49
N PHE A 363 -1.06 27.61 3.60
CA PHE A 363 0.19 27.99 2.97
C PHE A 363 1.12 28.65 3.99
N GLY A 364 2.39 28.20 4.04
CA GLY A 364 3.44 28.76 4.88
C GLY A 364 4.24 29.82 4.14
N LYS A 365 5.32 29.45 3.51
CA LYS A 365 6.23 30.35 2.78
C LYS A 365 6.54 29.87 1.38
N LEU A 366 6.90 30.85 0.52
CA LEU A 366 7.46 30.61 -0.82
C LEU A 366 8.97 30.76 -0.79
N THR A 367 9.67 29.76 -1.33
CA THR A 367 11.10 29.82 -1.69
C THR A 367 11.22 29.75 -3.21
N VAL A 368 12.10 30.54 -3.80
CA VAL A 368 12.37 30.54 -5.25
C VAL A 368 13.85 30.24 -5.43
N GLU A 369 14.16 29.28 -6.30
CA GLU A 369 15.51 28.82 -6.60
C GLU A 369 15.76 28.86 -8.12
N GLY A 370 16.98 29.15 -8.53
CA GLY A 370 17.41 29.11 -9.94
C GLY A 370 17.22 30.42 -10.73
N LEU A 371 16.73 31.48 -10.07
CA LEU A 371 16.62 32.82 -10.67
C LEU A 371 17.57 33.81 -9.98
N ASP A 372 17.87 34.92 -10.67
CA ASP A 372 18.54 36.06 -10.05
C ASP A 372 17.59 36.80 -9.07
N LEU A 373 18.12 37.78 -8.35
CA LEU A 373 17.36 38.54 -7.35
C LEU A 373 16.13 39.26 -7.94
N ASN A 374 16.23 39.73 -9.20
CA ASN A 374 15.12 40.40 -9.86
C ASN A 374 14.03 39.43 -10.27
N GLY A 375 14.42 38.27 -10.81
CA GLY A 375 13.52 37.19 -11.16
C GLY A 375 12.80 36.61 -9.91
N GLU A 376 13.54 36.39 -8.82
CA GLU A 376 12.96 35.95 -7.56
C GLU A 376 11.92 36.98 -7.05
N ALA A 377 12.25 38.28 -7.07
CA ALA A 377 11.32 39.31 -6.63
C ALA A 377 10.08 39.39 -7.54
N ALA A 378 10.22 39.20 -8.83
CA ALA A 378 9.12 39.17 -9.80
C ALA A 378 8.18 37.97 -9.53
N VAL A 379 8.74 36.76 -9.33
CA VAL A 379 7.96 35.58 -8.98
C VAL A 379 7.19 35.78 -7.67
N LYS A 380 7.85 36.26 -6.62
CA LYS A 380 7.22 36.53 -5.33
C LYS A 380 6.09 37.56 -5.43
N LYS A 381 6.24 38.56 -6.26
CA LYS A 381 5.20 39.60 -6.52
C LYS A 381 3.97 39.03 -7.24
N LEU A 382 4.19 38.08 -8.16
CA LEU A 382 3.12 37.43 -8.94
C LEU A 382 2.43 36.30 -8.20
N TRP A 383 3.07 35.76 -7.17
CA TRP A 383 2.53 34.64 -6.38
C TRP A 383 1.29 35.07 -5.60
N GLY A 384 0.20 34.32 -5.74
CA GLY A 384 -1.10 34.69 -5.20
C GLY A 384 -1.45 34.08 -3.83
N LEU A 385 -0.77 32.98 -3.42
CA LEU A 385 -1.06 32.40 -2.11
C LEU A 385 -0.44 33.24 -1.00
N GLN A 386 -1.25 33.49 0.05
CA GLN A 386 -0.83 34.25 1.22
C GLN A 386 -0.58 33.35 2.42
N PRO A 387 0.48 33.57 3.21
CA PRO A 387 0.74 32.81 4.42
C PRO A 387 -0.48 32.76 5.36
N GLY A 388 -0.74 31.60 5.93
CA GLY A 388 -1.87 31.33 6.84
C GLY A 388 -3.25 31.19 6.15
N LYS A 389 -3.33 31.32 4.82
CA LYS A 389 -4.56 31.01 4.05
C LYS A 389 -4.57 29.55 3.62
N PRO A 390 -5.75 28.96 3.36
CA PRO A 390 -5.82 27.58 2.86
C PRO A 390 -4.91 27.34 1.67
N PHE A 391 -4.19 26.22 1.69
CA PHE A 391 -3.26 25.87 0.65
C PHE A 391 -3.99 25.22 -0.53
N ASP A 392 -4.03 25.90 -1.67
CA ASP A 392 -4.53 25.31 -2.92
C ASP A 392 -3.46 24.38 -3.51
N THR A 393 -3.73 23.07 -3.51
CA THR A 393 -2.76 22.06 -3.96
C THR A 393 -2.44 22.13 -5.45
N GLU A 394 -3.33 22.66 -6.28
CA GLU A 394 -3.13 22.79 -7.72
C GLU A 394 -2.43 24.11 -8.09
N TYR A 395 -2.45 25.10 -7.19
CA TYR A 395 -1.96 26.43 -7.48
C TYR A 395 -0.47 26.50 -7.85
N PRO A 396 0.46 25.77 -7.21
CA PRO A 396 1.88 25.85 -7.56
C PRO A 396 2.16 25.47 -9.01
N ASP A 397 1.55 24.38 -9.49
CA ASP A 397 1.72 23.91 -10.86
C ASP A 397 0.99 24.83 -11.86
N TYR A 398 -0.22 25.29 -11.51
CA TYR A 398 -0.93 26.28 -12.29
C TYR A 398 -0.10 27.57 -12.46
N PHE A 399 0.50 28.04 -11.38
CA PHE A 399 1.36 29.24 -11.42
C PHE A 399 2.56 29.04 -12.33
N LEU A 400 3.27 27.91 -12.24
CA LEU A 400 4.42 27.63 -13.11
C LEU A 400 4.02 27.51 -14.59
N ASN A 401 2.88 26.90 -14.89
CA ASN A 401 2.36 26.82 -16.26
C ASN A 401 2.04 28.23 -16.80
N ARG A 402 1.39 29.06 -16.00
CA ARG A 402 1.06 30.45 -16.34
C ARG A 402 2.33 31.28 -16.60
N VAL A 403 3.33 31.19 -15.73
CA VAL A 403 4.63 31.86 -15.88
C VAL A 403 5.30 31.50 -17.22
N ARG A 404 5.16 30.22 -17.60
CA ARG A 404 5.72 29.70 -18.87
C ARG A 404 4.92 30.16 -20.07
N GLU A 405 3.59 30.11 -20.02
CA GLU A 405 2.70 30.50 -21.11
C GLU A 405 2.74 32.01 -21.39
N GLU A 406 2.84 32.85 -20.35
CA GLU A 406 2.94 34.30 -20.46
C GLU A 406 4.35 34.78 -20.86
N GLY A 407 5.33 33.85 -20.94
CA GLY A 407 6.70 34.18 -21.35
C GLY A 407 7.38 35.19 -20.42
N ILE A 408 7.08 35.16 -19.14
CA ILE A 408 7.57 36.15 -18.15
C ILE A 408 9.09 36.12 -18.02
N PHE A 409 9.69 34.95 -18.29
CA PHE A 409 11.15 34.76 -18.29
C PHE A 409 11.60 34.16 -19.62
N GLU A 410 12.63 34.74 -20.20
CA GLU A 410 13.30 34.19 -21.39
C GLU A 410 14.10 32.94 -21.00
N ASN A 411 14.00 31.87 -21.80
CA ASN A 411 14.79 30.63 -21.67
C ASN A 411 14.51 29.76 -20.43
N LEU A 412 13.28 29.69 -19.94
CA LEU A 412 12.91 28.69 -18.92
C LEU A 412 12.88 27.29 -19.53
N HIS A 413 13.86 26.43 -19.20
CA HIS A 413 13.91 25.04 -19.69
C HIS A 413 13.15 24.06 -18.84
N LYS A 414 13.30 24.14 -17.52
CA LYS A 414 12.60 23.24 -16.58
C LYS A 414 12.12 24.03 -15.37
N THR A 415 10.86 23.84 -15.03
CA THR A 415 10.30 24.39 -13.81
C THR A 415 9.64 23.31 -13.00
N LYS A 416 9.76 23.37 -11.68
CA LYS A 416 9.16 22.39 -10.77
C LYS A 416 8.71 23.08 -9.49
N ALA A 417 7.51 22.73 -9.02
CA ALA A 417 7.06 23.04 -7.68
C ALA A 417 7.35 21.87 -6.73
N VAL A 418 7.92 22.16 -5.58
CA VAL A 418 8.23 21.19 -4.53
C VAL A 418 7.55 21.64 -3.24
N PRO A 419 6.35 21.09 -2.94
CA PRO A 419 5.70 21.33 -1.66
C PRO A 419 6.41 20.54 -0.55
N LYS A 420 6.63 21.19 0.59
CA LYS A 420 7.11 20.58 1.83
C LYS A 420 6.00 20.67 2.86
N VAL A 421 5.43 19.52 3.21
CA VAL A 421 4.30 19.42 4.14
C VAL A 421 4.80 19.26 5.58
N ASP A 422 4.24 20.03 6.48
CA ASP A 422 4.36 19.87 7.93
C ASP A 422 3.01 19.35 8.48
N ASP A 423 2.94 18.05 8.69
CA ASP A 423 1.72 17.38 9.16
C ASP A 423 1.38 17.68 10.63
N VAL A 424 2.35 18.17 11.41
CA VAL A 424 2.13 18.52 12.81
C VAL A 424 1.43 19.87 12.94
N ASN A 425 1.88 20.85 12.14
CA ASN A 425 1.36 22.23 12.17
C ASN A 425 0.33 22.48 11.06
N HIS A 426 0.07 21.50 10.19
CA HIS A 426 -0.78 21.59 8.99
C HIS A 426 -0.42 22.80 8.11
N VAL A 427 0.88 22.92 7.79
CA VAL A 427 1.43 23.99 6.98
C VAL A 427 2.18 23.43 5.79
N VAL A 428 2.06 24.08 4.63
CA VAL A 428 2.79 23.72 3.41
C VAL A 428 3.67 24.87 2.96
N ASP A 429 4.97 24.66 2.98
CA ASP A 429 5.96 25.50 2.34
C ASP A 429 6.13 25.07 0.89
N VAL A 430 6.31 26.01 -0.03
CA VAL A 430 6.50 25.70 -1.46
C VAL A 430 7.86 26.23 -1.92
N THR A 431 8.65 25.38 -2.55
CA THR A 431 9.85 25.80 -3.27
C THR A 431 9.58 25.71 -4.78
N LEU A 432 9.70 26.81 -5.49
CA LEU A 432 9.67 26.86 -6.95
C LEU A 432 11.10 26.82 -7.49
N GLN A 433 11.38 25.83 -8.32
CA GLN A 433 12.68 25.62 -8.94
C GLN A 433 12.61 25.99 -10.43
N PHE A 434 13.52 26.84 -10.85
CA PHE A 434 13.68 27.31 -12.23
C PHE A 434 15.08 26.89 -12.71
N GLY A 435 15.16 26.20 -13.88
CA GLY A 435 16.40 25.67 -14.40
C GLY A 435 16.51 25.79 -15.93
#